data_e127a3a9cbf151a3440c20302cb8cba4
#
_entry.id   e127a3a9cbf151a3440c20302cb8cba4
#
_cell.length_a   1.000
_cell.length_b   1.000
_cell.length_c   1.000
_cell.angle_alpha   90.00
_cell.angle_beta   90.00
_cell.angle_gamma   90.00
#
_symmetry.space_group_name_H-M   'P 1'
#
loop_
_entity.id
_entity.type
_entity.pdbx_description
1 polymer ?
#
loop_
_entity_poly.entity_id
_entity_poly.type
_entity_poly.pdbx_seq_one_letter_code
_entity_poly.pdbx_strand_id
1 'polypeptide(L)'
;MKEVGSSYLSFEKKLDVKSLRQLVKQETGLQVRRMDSFTLIALLAVYRAKGDIELSAKSGLYSCADYFSSDSMQSMLIDVHQNNPIKPLSFVASVGNAANYYIANTYAIDGPNIFIGSSKQAIEKNKLLAETDMSLGLIEHAILLVWQEDENQRECWAKIIQDDGFFGERGVV
;
A
#
# COMPACT_ATOMS: atom_id res chain seq x y z
N MET A 1 -11.05 6.39 -17.42
CA MET A 1 -10.77 5.76 -16.10
C MET A 1 -11.77 6.27 -15.07
N LYS A 2 -12.30 5.37 -14.25
CA LYS A 2 -13.31 5.64 -13.24
C LYS A 2 -12.80 5.21 -11.87
N GLU A 3 -12.99 6.05 -10.83
CA GLU A 3 -12.81 5.63 -9.44
C GLU A 3 -13.97 4.69 -9.08
N VAL A 4 -13.65 3.47 -8.65
CA VAL A 4 -14.63 2.43 -8.31
C VAL A 4 -14.61 2.10 -6.82
N GLY A 5 -13.61 2.52 -6.08
CA GLY A 5 -13.55 2.36 -4.64
C GLY A 5 -12.54 3.31 -4.01
N SER A 6 -12.81 3.73 -2.78
CA SER A 6 -11.89 4.56 -2.01
C SER A 6 -12.05 4.39 -0.52
N SER A 7 -11.00 4.65 0.22
CA SER A 7 -10.99 4.67 1.68
C SER A 7 -10.01 5.71 2.21
N TYR A 8 -10.28 6.17 3.41
CA TYR A 8 -9.39 6.99 4.21
C TYR A 8 -9.35 6.45 5.64
N LEU A 9 -8.15 6.29 6.15
CA LEU A 9 -7.89 5.85 7.52
C LEU A 9 -7.01 6.88 8.22
N SER A 10 -7.33 7.15 9.48
CA SER A 10 -6.48 7.93 10.38
C SER A 10 -6.42 7.25 11.73
N PHE A 11 -5.21 7.07 12.24
CA PHE A 11 -4.94 6.47 13.54
C PHE A 11 -3.97 7.33 14.34
N GLU A 12 -4.18 7.42 15.65
CA GLU A 12 -3.17 8.04 16.50
C GLU A 12 -1.85 7.27 16.44
N LYS A 13 -0.74 7.98 16.32
CA LYS A 13 0.60 7.38 16.24
C LYS A 13 0.94 6.49 17.42
N LYS A 14 0.41 6.80 18.61
CA LYS A 14 0.60 6.01 19.84
C LYS A 14 -0.18 4.70 19.86
N LEU A 15 -1.09 4.44 18.90
CA LEU A 15 -1.79 3.17 18.82
C LEU A 15 -0.78 2.04 18.61
N ASP A 16 -0.77 1.09 19.54
CA ASP A 16 0.17 -0.01 19.51
C ASP A 16 -0.13 -1.01 18.40
N VAL A 17 0.94 -1.62 17.86
CA VAL A 17 0.86 -2.57 16.73
C VAL A 17 0.02 -3.81 17.07
N LYS A 18 -0.10 -4.19 18.35
CA LYS A 18 -0.90 -5.37 18.76
C LYS A 18 -2.39 -5.07 18.61
N SER A 19 -2.83 -3.92 19.07
CA SER A 19 -4.22 -3.44 18.93
C SER A 19 -4.60 -3.28 17.46
N LEU A 20 -3.70 -2.69 16.67
CA LEU A 20 -3.90 -2.53 15.23
C LEU A 20 -3.99 -3.90 14.51
N ARG A 21 -3.15 -4.85 14.88
CA ARG A 21 -3.18 -6.23 14.37
C ARG A 21 -4.50 -6.94 14.69
N GLN A 22 -5.01 -6.73 15.89
CA GLN A 22 -6.30 -7.30 16.30
C GLN A 22 -7.44 -6.72 15.46
N LEU A 23 -7.47 -5.39 15.29
CA LEU A 23 -8.46 -4.70 14.47
C LEU A 23 -8.46 -5.23 13.03
N VAL A 24 -7.28 -5.25 12.39
CA VAL A 24 -7.16 -5.72 10.99
C VAL A 24 -7.60 -7.17 10.86
N LYS A 25 -7.18 -8.03 11.78
CA LYS A 25 -7.60 -9.45 11.77
C LYS A 25 -9.10 -9.63 11.94
N GLN A 26 -9.72 -8.87 12.85
CA GLN A 26 -11.16 -8.94 13.09
C GLN A 26 -11.97 -8.47 11.89
N GLU A 27 -11.54 -7.41 11.22
CA GLU A 27 -12.26 -6.83 10.10
C GLU A 27 -12.04 -7.61 8.79
N THR A 28 -10.81 -8.05 8.54
CA THR A 28 -10.44 -8.64 7.25
C THR A 28 -10.39 -10.17 7.24
N GLY A 29 -10.30 -10.81 8.41
CA GLY A 29 -10.04 -12.26 8.54
C GLY A 29 -8.61 -12.68 8.15
N LEU A 30 -7.75 -11.76 7.72
CA LEU A 30 -6.42 -12.05 7.18
C LEU A 30 -5.41 -12.44 8.27
N GLN A 31 -4.40 -13.21 7.86
CA GLN A 31 -3.27 -13.58 8.72
C GLN A 31 -2.22 -12.46 8.69
N VAL A 32 -2.30 -11.55 9.64
CA VAL A 32 -1.47 -10.32 9.71
C VAL A 32 -0.31 -10.45 10.71
N ARG A 33 0.20 -11.66 10.90
CA ARG A 33 1.31 -11.90 11.80
C ARG A 33 2.59 -11.25 11.28
N ARG A 34 3.33 -10.57 12.17
CA ARG A 34 4.64 -9.95 11.90
C ARG A 34 4.63 -8.73 10.95
N MET A 35 3.46 -8.21 10.62
CA MET A 35 3.34 -6.94 9.91
C MET A 35 3.54 -5.77 10.87
N ASP A 36 4.18 -4.71 10.41
CA ASP A 36 4.32 -3.45 11.13
C ASP A 36 3.07 -2.56 10.97
N SER A 37 3.03 -1.41 11.64
CA SER A 37 1.89 -0.50 11.59
C SER A 37 1.64 0.05 10.20
N PHE A 38 2.70 0.38 9.45
CA PHE A 38 2.59 0.85 8.08
C PHE A 38 1.89 -0.17 7.19
N THR A 39 2.37 -1.40 7.17
CA THR A 39 1.79 -2.50 6.38
C THR A 39 0.34 -2.81 6.78
N LEU A 40 0.05 -2.83 8.09
CA LEU A 40 -1.30 -3.13 8.60
C LEU A 40 -2.32 -2.08 8.15
N ILE A 41 -1.99 -0.80 8.26
CA ILE A 41 -2.89 0.29 7.89
C ILE A 41 -3.07 0.32 6.37
N ALA A 42 -2.00 0.14 5.60
CA ALA A 42 -2.06 0.08 4.14
C ALA A 42 -2.96 -1.07 3.65
N LEU A 43 -2.81 -2.26 4.24
CA LEU A 43 -3.63 -3.42 3.92
C LEU A 43 -5.11 -3.18 4.26
N LEU A 44 -5.40 -2.59 5.42
CA LEU A 44 -6.76 -2.25 5.83
C LEU A 44 -7.38 -1.18 4.92
N ALA A 45 -6.59 -0.19 4.50
CA ALA A 45 -7.05 0.84 3.56
C ALA A 45 -7.46 0.22 2.23
N VAL A 46 -6.64 -0.67 1.67
CA VAL A 46 -6.96 -1.37 0.42
C VAL A 46 -8.17 -2.29 0.60
N TYR A 47 -8.27 -3.01 1.71
CA TYR A 47 -9.43 -3.86 2.03
C TYR A 47 -10.74 -3.06 2.01
N ARG A 48 -10.76 -1.90 2.68
CA ARG A 48 -11.95 -1.04 2.73
C ARG A 48 -12.25 -0.39 1.38
N ALA A 49 -11.22 0.08 0.66
CA ALA A 49 -11.40 0.65 -0.68
C ALA A 49 -11.92 -0.38 -1.68
N LYS A 50 -11.45 -1.62 -1.55
CA LYS A 50 -11.85 -2.73 -2.42
C LYS A 50 -13.33 -3.08 -2.24
N GLY A 51 -13.86 -3.13 -1.02
CA GLY A 51 -15.21 -3.62 -0.77
C GLY A 51 -15.48 -4.93 -1.52
N ASP A 52 -16.49 -4.93 -2.39
CA ASP A 52 -16.89 -6.08 -3.21
C ASP A 52 -16.16 -6.15 -4.57
N ILE A 53 -15.25 -5.21 -4.87
CA ILE A 53 -14.48 -5.23 -6.12
C ILE A 53 -13.56 -6.45 -6.14
N GLU A 54 -13.62 -7.24 -7.21
CA GLU A 54 -12.66 -8.32 -7.44
C GLU A 54 -11.40 -7.77 -8.10
N LEU A 55 -10.29 -7.79 -7.36
CA LEU A 55 -8.97 -7.51 -7.91
C LEU A 55 -8.44 -8.76 -8.59
N SER A 56 -7.84 -8.61 -9.74
CA SER A 56 -7.27 -9.71 -10.53
C SER A 56 -5.74 -9.62 -10.58
N ALA A 57 -5.11 -10.65 -11.14
CA ALA A 57 -3.67 -10.63 -11.45
C ALA A 57 -3.29 -9.42 -12.32
N LYS A 58 -4.21 -8.93 -13.16
CA LYS A 58 -4.06 -7.71 -13.96
C LYS A 58 -4.39 -6.43 -13.18
N SER A 59 -4.14 -6.39 -11.90
CA SER A 59 -4.18 -5.16 -11.10
C SER A 59 -2.78 -4.63 -10.89
N GLY A 60 -2.62 -3.30 -10.83
CA GLY A 60 -1.36 -2.63 -10.49
C GLY A 60 -1.45 -1.96 -9.13
N LEU A 61 -0.32 -1.85 -8.43
CA LEU A 61 -0.22 -1.21 -7.12
C LEU A 61 0.81 -0.08 -7.16
N TYR A 62 0.36 1.14 -6.95
CA TYR A 62 1.14 2.37 -7.02
C TYR A 62 1.02 3.11 -5.70
N SER A 63 2.07 3.13 -4.93
CA SER A 63 2.06 3.72 -3.59
C SER A 63 3.12 4.79 -3.41
N CYS A 64 2.88 5.69 -2.47
CA CYS A 64 3.86 6.68 -2.06
C CYS A 64 3.74 7.02 -0.58
N ALA A 65 4.88 7.38 0.00
CA ALA A 65 4.99 7.87 1.36
C ALA A 65 6.25 8.73 1.50
N ASP A 66 6.19 9.79 2.31
CA ASP A 66 7.39 10.53 2.72
C ASP A 66 8.17 9.74 3.76
N TYR A 67 7.45 9.24 4.76
CA TYR A 67 7.96 8.40 5.82
C TYR A 67 7.18 7.09 5.84
N PHE A 68 7.88 5.98 5.99
CA PHE A 68 7.29 4.66 6.08
C PHE A 68 8.02 3.83 7.13
N SER A 69 7.30 3.00 7.85
CA SER A 69 7.85 2.10 8.87
C SER A 69 8.78 2.80 9.88
N SER A 70 8.47 4.07 10.24
CA SER A 70 9.33 4.91 11.08
C SER A 70 9.67 4.26 12.42
N ASP A 71 8.70 3.63 13.08
CA ASP A 71 8.90 2.94 14.36
C ASP A 71 9.87 1.74 14.21
N SER A 72 9.72 0.97 13.12
CA SER A 72 10.61 -0.18 12.84
C SER A 72 12.03 0.27 12.54
N MET A 73 12.18 1.35 11.78
CA MET A 73 13.49 1.92 11.47
C MET A 73 14.16 2.50 12.71
N GLN A 74 13.42 3.25 13.53
CA GLN A 74 13.93 3.78 14.79
C GLN A 74 14.37 2.67 15.74
N SER A 75 13.57 1.60 15.88
CA SER A 75 13.92 0.45 16.70
C SER A 75 15.21 -0.21 16.24
N MET A 76 15.37 -0.41 14.92
CA MET A 76 16.60 -0.99 14.35
C MET A 76 17.84 -0.11 14.57
N LEU A 77 17.70 1.22 14.44
CA LEU A 77 18.79 2.15 14.70
C LEU A 77 19.23 2.11 16.17
N ILE A 78 18.28 2.00 17.10
CA ILE A 78 18.58 1.82 18.53
C ILE A 78 19.30 0.49 18.77
N ASP A 79 18.82 -0.61 18.17
CA ASP A 79 19.46 -1.93 18.29
C ASP A 79 20.90 -1.88 17.77
N VAL A 80 21.15 -1.26 16.60
CA VAL A 80 22.52 -1.08 16.06
C VAL A 80 23.40 -0.28 17.02
N HIS A 81 22.88 0.84 17.53
CA HIS A 81 23.63 1.70 18.46
C HIS A 81 24.01 0.97 19.76
N GLN A 82 23.14 0.06 20.21
CA GLN A 82 23.35 -0.75 21.43
C GLN A 82 24.12 -2.05 21.16
N ASN A 83 24.60 -2.29 19.95
CA ASN A 83 25.20 -3.54 19.50
C ASN A 83 24.29 -4.78 19.67
N ASN A 84 22.98 -4.60 19.66
CA ASN A 84 22.03 -5.69 19.66
C ASN A 84 21.90 -6.32 18.28
N PRO A 85 21.61 -7.63 18.17
CA PRO A 85 21.39 -8.27 16.88
C PRO A 85 20.07 -7.78 16.24
N ILE A 86 20.15 -7.33 14.98
CA ILE A 86 18.97 -6.97 14.21
C ILE A 86 18.19 -8.24 13.83
N LYS A 87 16.89 -8.23 14.08
CA LYS A 87 16.01 -9.31 13.66
C LYS A 87 15.82 -9.25 12.15
N PRO A 88 16.05 -10.32 11.38
CA PRO A 88 15.94 -10.31 9.90
C PRO A 88 14.59 -9.77 9.39
N LEU A 89 13.48 -10.08 10.09
CA LEU A 89 12.15 -9.61 9.70
C LEU A 89 11.93 -8.12 9.94
N SER A 90 12.66 -7.49 10.88
CA SER A 90 12.61 -6.04 11.06
C SER A 90 13.26 -5.34 9.86
N PHE A 91 14.32 -5.93 9.30
CA PHE A 91 14.94 -5.42 8.09
C PHE A 91 13.99 -5.47 6.87
N VAL A 92 13.24 -6.58 6.71
CA VAL A 92 12.24 -6.68 5.63
C VAL A 92 11.15 -5.60 5.76
N ALA A 93 10.72 -5.28 6.97
CA ALA A 93 9.72 -4.23 7.21
C ALA A 93 10.25 -2.81 6.91
N SER A 94 11.57 -2.61 6.84
CA SER A 94 12.17 -1.31 6.52
C SER A 94 12.26 -1.00 5.02
N VAL A 95 11.87 -1.94 4.16
CA VAL A 95 11.85 -1.73 2.70
C VAL A 95 10.58 -0.99 2.31
N GLY A 96 10.70 0.10 1.54
CA GLY A 96 9.57 0.99 1.21
C GLY A 96 8.38 0.29 0.56
N ASN A 97 8.60 -0.75 -0.24
CA ASN A 97 7.54 -1.51 -0.87
C ASN A 97 7.08 -2.76 -0.08
N ALA A 98 7.46 -2.89 1.20
CA ALA A 98 7.02 -4.04 2.02
C ALA A 98 5.50 -4.15 2.12
N ALA A 99 4.80 -3.02 2.35
CA ALA A 99 3.35 -3.00 2.37
C ALA A 99 2.74 -3.46 1.04
N ASN A 100 3.28 -2.98 -0.07
CA ASN A 100 2.85 -3.38 -1.41
C ASN A 100 3.00 -4.89 -1.64
N TYR A 101 4.11 -5.48 -1.20
CA TYR A 101 4.32 -6.92 -1.30
C TYR A 101 3.22 -7.71 -0.57
N TYR A 102 2.88 -7.32 0.65
CA TYR A 102 1.81 -8.00 1.39
C TYR A 102 0.44 -7.82 0.75
N ILE A 103 0.13 -6.63 0.21
CA ILE A 103 -1.12 -6.36 -0.51
C ILE A 103 -1.18 -7.20 -1.78
N ALA A 104 -0.12 -7.18 -2.61
CA ALA A 104 -0.06 -7.95 -3.85
C ALA A 104 -0.23 -9.46 -3.58
N ASN A 105 0.45 -9.99 -2.58
CA ASN A 105 0.32 -11.40 -2.20
C ASN A 105 -1.08 -11.75 -1.65
N THR A 106 -1.73 -10.82 -0.93
CA THR A 106 -3.08 -11.04 -0.38
C THR A 106 -4.14 -11.12 -1.46
N TYR A 107 -4.01 -10.33 -2.52
CA TYR A 107 -5.01 -10.20 -3.58
C TYR A 107 -4.56 -10.83 -4.91
N ALA A 108 -3.47 -11.60 -4.91
CA ALA A 108 -2.89 -12.25 -6.10
C ALA A 108 -2.67 -11.27 -7.27
N ILE A 109 -2.06 -10.11 -6.97
CA ILE A 109 -1.75 -9.06 -7.93
C ILE A 109 -0.38 -9.35 -8.54
N ASP A 110 -0.31 -9.51 -9.87
CA ASP A 110 0.91 -9.77 -10.63
C ASP A 110 1.35 -8.58 -11.49
N GLY A 111 0.54 -7.52 -11.54
CA GLY A 111 0.85 -6.31 -12.30
C GLY A 111 1.94 -5.44 -11.66
N PRO A 112 2.18 -4.24 -12.23
CA PRO A 112 3.18 -3.30 -11.72
C PRO A 112 3.02 -3.03 -10.23
N ASN A 113 4.15 -3.03 -9.51
CA ASN A 113 4.20 -2.82 -8.07
C ASN A 113 5.26 -1.76 -7.76
N ILE A 114 4.83 -0.52 -7.62
CA ILE A 114 5.69 0.67 -7.57
C ILE A 114 5.49 1.39 -6.24
N PHE A 115 6.60 1.72 -5.58
CA PHE A 115 6.63 2.59 -4.41
C PHE A 115 7.54 3.80 -4.68
N ILE A 116 7.02 5.00 -4.44
CA ILE A 116 7.78 6.26 -4.54
C ILE A 116 7.95 6.84 -3.13
N GLY A 117 9.19 6.87 -2.65
CA GLY A 117 9.56 7.41 -1.34
C GLY A 117 9.62 8.94 -1.32
N SER A 118 8.53 9.59 -1.69
CA SER A 118 8.36 11.04 -1.62
C SER A 118 6.90 11.39 -1.77
N SER A 119 6.39 12.38 -1.03
CA SER A 119 5.03 12.88 -1.23
C SER A 119 4.96 13.93 -2.32
N LYS A 120 6.03 14.68 -2.53
CA LYS A 120 6.04 15.78 -3.49
C LYS A 120 5.95 15.28 -4.92
N GLN A 121 4.81 15.52 -5.56
CA GLN A 121 4.47 15.04 -6.92
C GLN A 121 4.42 13.51 -7.06
N ALA A 122 4.53 12.75 -5.97
CA ALA A 122 4.50 11.29 -6.05
C ALA A 122 3.10 10.78 -6.40
N ILE A 123 2.06 11.44 -5.91
CA ILE A 123 0.68 11.10 -6.20
C ILE A 123 0.39 11.25 -7.70
N GLU A 124 0.78 12.37 -8.29
CA GLU A 124 0.61 12.65 -9.72
C GLU A 124 1.44 11.71 -10.57
N LYS A 125 2.67 11.40 -10.15
CA LYS A 125 3.51 10.41 -10.86
C LYS A 125 2.91 9.01 -10.83
N ASN A 126 2.43 8.56 -9.68
CA ASN A 126 1.78 7.26 -9.54
C ASN A 126 0.50 7.19 -10.37
N LYS A 127 -0.28 8.27 -10.39
CA LYS A 127 -1.48 8.36 -11.22
C LYS A 127 -1.11 8.27 -12.70
N LEU A 128 -0.11 9.02 -13.16
CA LEU A 128 0.35 8.99 -14.55
C LEU A 128 0.85 7.59 -14.96
N LEU A 129 1.60 6.91 -14.09
CA LEU A 129 2.06 5.54 -14.33
C LEU A 129 0.88 4.58 -14.46
N ALA A 130 -0.07 4.64 -13.54
CA ALA A 130 -1.28 3.82 -13.57
C ALA A 130 -2.10 4.06 -14.87
N GLU A 131 -2.27 5.34 -15.25
CA GLU A 131 -2.95 5.72 -16.49
C GLU A 131 -2.24 5.17 -17.73
N THR A 132 -0.91 5.23 -17.73
CA THR A 132 -0.08 4.70 -18.82
C THR A 132 -0.25 3.18 -18.93
N ASP A 133 -0.12 2.46 -17.80
CA ASP A 133 -0.22 1.01 -17.79
C ASP A 133 -1.63 0.51 -18.17
N MET A 134 -2.68 1.24 -17.77
CA MET A 134 -4.05 0.99 -18.25
C MET A 134 -4.17 1.24 -19.76
N SER A 135 -3.64 2.34 -20.26
CA SER A 135 -3.71 2.67 -21.69
C SER A 135 -2.98 1.66 -22.60
N LEU A 136 -1.98 1.00 -22.05
CA LEU A 136 -1.24 -0.08 -22.69
C LEU A 136 -1.91 -1.45 -22.55
N GLY A 137 -3.02 -1.54 -21.81
CA GLY A 137 -3.72 -2.80 -21.53
C GLY A 137 -2.97 -3.75 -20.60
N LEU A 138 -1.99 -3.25 -19.86
CA LEU A 138 -1.20 -4.04 -18.92
C LEU A 138 -1.99 -4.36 -17.63
N ILE A 139 -2.89 -3.46 -17.25
CA ILE A 139 -3.72 -3.61 -16.05
C ILE A 139 -5.17 -3.20 -16.32
N GLU A 140 -6.08 -3.81 -15.56
CA GLU A 140 -7.52 -3.51 -15.57
C GLU A 140 -7.92 -2.63 -14.39
N HIS A 141 -7.21 -2.78 -13.26
CA HIS A 141 -7.39 -1.97 -12.05
C HIS A 141 -6.05 -1.41 -11.59
N ALA A 142 -6.06 -0.18 -11.10
CA ALA A 142 -4.93 0.38 -10.38
C ALA A 142 -5.33 0.76 -8.95
N ILE A 143 -4.52 0.33 -8.00
CA ILE A 143 -4.64 0.70 -6.60
C ILE A 143 -3.64 1.83 -6.36
N LEU A 144 -4.14 3.02 -6.09
CA LEU A 144 -3.35 4.17 -5.67
C LEU A 144 -3.37 4.24 -4.15
N LEU A 145 -2.20 4.18 -3.52
CA LEU A 145 -2.05 4.18 -2.07
C LEU A 145 -1.14 5.34 -1.65
N VAL A 146 -1.64 6.18 -0.76
CA VAL A 146 -0.90 7.32 -0.21
C VAL A 146 -0.84 7.18 1.31
N TRP A 147 0.37 7.20 1.84
CA TRP A 147 0.64 7.19 3.25
C TRP A 147 1.23 8.52 3.69
N GLN A 148 0.74 9.04 4.82
CA GLN A 148 1.32 10.18 5.51
C GLN A 148 1.43 9.89 7.01
N GLU A 149 2.50 10.35 7.61
CA GLU A 149 2.71 10.23 9.04
C GLU A 149 3.32 11.53 9.56
N ASP A 150 2.76 12.05 10.65
CA ASP A 150 3.30 13.17 11.41
C ASP A 150 3.63 12.75 12.86
N GLU A 151 3.75 13.72 13.74
CA GLU A 151 4.06 13.47 15.16
C GLU A 151 2.90 12.79 15.92
N ASN A 152 1.66 12.98 15.49
CA ASN A 152 0.45 12.58 16.19
C ASN A 152 -0.37 11.52 15.47
N GLN A 153 -0.35 11.51 14.14
CA GLN A 153 -1.27 10.73 13.31
C GLN A 153 -0.52 9.91 12.27
N ARG A 154 -1.16 8.80 11.89
CA ARG A 154 -0.85 7.99 10.72
C ARG A 154 -2.07 7.95 9.84
N GLU A 155 -1.92 8.40 8.62
CA GLU A 155 -3.00 8.50 7.66
C GLU A 155 -2.70 7.69 6.41
N CYS A 156 -3.73 7.06 5.86
CA CYS A 156 -3.60 6.28 4.64
C CYS A 156 -4.84 6.45 3.78
N TRP A 157 -4.63 6.80 2.53
CA TRP A 157 -5.67 6.86 1.49
C TRP A 157 -5.45 5.75 0.50
N ALA A 158 -6.49 5.01 0.19
CA ALA A 158 -6.49 4.06 -0.91
C ALA A 158 -7.59 4.42 -1.90
N LYS A 159 -7.27 4.40 -3.20
CA LYS A 159 -8.22 4.55 -4.29
C LYS A 159 -8.04 3.42 -5.29
N ILE A 160 -9.14 2.90 -5.78
CA ILE A 160 -9.12 1.92 -6.87
C ILE A 160 -9.74 2.56 -8.09
N ILE A 161 -8.96 2.61 -9.16
CA ILE A 161 -9.39 3.06 -10.46
C ILE A 161 -9.48 1.87 -11.42
N GLN A 162 -10.50 1.89 -12.27
CA GLN A 162 -10.72 0.88 -13.30
C GLN A 162 -10.70 1.53 -14.67
N ASP A 163 -10.21 0.81 -15.64
CA ASP A 163 -10.37 1.19 -17.04
C ASP A 163 -11.86 1.16 -17.41
N ASP A 164 -12.36 2.23 -18.01
CA ASP A 164 -13.75 2.33 -18.49
C ASP A 164 -13.95 1.73 -19.89
N GLY A 165 -12.97 0.99 -20.39
CA GLY A 165 -13.09 0.25 -21.66
C GLY A 165 -13.06 1.13 -22.92
N PHE A 166 -12.75 2.42 -22.79
CA PHE A 166 -12.77 3.34 -23.94
C PHE A 166 -11.63 3.11 -24.95
N PHE A 167 -10.63 2.28 -24.60
CA PHE A 167 -9.48 2.01 -25.47
C PHE A 167 -9.53 0.65 -26.19
N GLY A 168 -10.64 -0.10 -26.11
CA GLY A 168 -10.78 -1.46 -26.65
C GLY A 168 -10.84 -1.60 -28.17
N GLU A 169 -10.71 -0.53 -28.95
CA GLU A 169 -10.76 -0.60 -30.44
C GLU A 169 -9.68 0.22 -31.15
N ARG A 170 -8.49 0.34 -30.60
CA ARG A 170 -7.37 0.77 -31.45
C ARG A 170 -6.62 -0.47 -31.90
N GLY A 171 -7.08 -0.96 -33.07
CA GLY A 171 -6.45 -2.06 -33.79
C GLY A 171 -4.94 -1.87 -33.87
N VAL A 172 -4.27 -2.97 -33.64
CA VAL A 172 -2.87 -3.19 -33.99
C VAL A 172 -2.73 -2.88 -35.47
N VAL A 173 -1.99 -1.83 -35.81
CA VAL A 173 -1.46 -1.60 -37.13
C VAL A 173 -0.04 -2.13 -37.17
#